data_772d2f4ef9901a73b6f3542cece49877
#
_entry.id   772d2f4ef9901a73b6f3542cece49877
#
_cell.length_a   1.000
_cell.length_b   1.000
_cell.length_c   1.000
_cell.angle_alpha   90.00
_cell.angle_beta   90.00
_cell.angle_gamma   90.00
#
_symmetry.space_group_name_H-M   'P 1'
#
loop_
_entity.id
_entity.type
_entity.pdbx_description
1 polymer ?
#
loop_
_entity_poly.entity_id
_entity_poly.type
_entity_poly.pdbx_seq_one_letter_code
_entity_poly.pdbx_strand_id
1 'polypeptide(L)'
;MTRFAFFLSTLLVACLSLTARATDFTQPKAGLHTGGQPSLEDLARLESQGVRTVIDLRGAQEDRGYDAAAEARRLGMAYVALPITGKDDITPANARALQDLLKAQQGDVLLHCASGNRVGALLALGAALDGTSREDALTLGRAAGLTSLEPVVVERLAAPEPTERTTGD
;
A
#
# COMPACT_ATOMS: atom_id res chain seq x y z
N MET A 1 -45.87 -27.65 53.54
CA MET A 1 -46.05 -27.02 52.22
C MET A 1 -44.82 -26.11 52.01
N THR A 2 -43.76 -26.63 51.39
CA THR A 2 -42.50 -25.92 51.23
C THR A 2 -42.29 -25.56 49.76
N ARG A 3 -42.34 -24.27 49.46
CA ARG A 3 -42.17 -23.76 48.08
C ARG A 3 -40.69 -23.56 47.80
N PHE A 4 -40.10 -24.36 46.94
CA PHE A 4 -38.77 -24.14 46.37
C PHE A 4 -38.85 -23.11 45.24
N ALA A 5 -38.18 -21.99 45.40
CA ALA A 5 -38.02 -20.98 44.36
C ALA A 5 -36.68 -21.30 43.64
N PHE A 6 -36.76 -21.66 42.35
CA PHE A 6 -35.61 -21.78 41.45
C PHE A 6 -35.21 -20.41 40.93
N PHE A 7 -34.09 -19.88 41.37
CA PHE A 7 -33.45 -18.72 40.74
C PHE A 7 -32.68 -19.17 39.51
N LEU A 8 -33.21 -18.85 38.35
CA LEU A 8 -32.51 -19.07 37.05
C LEU A 8 -31.60 -17.86 36.82
N SER A 9 -30.30 -18.03 37.08
CA SER A 9 -29.28 -17.02 36.83
C SER A 9 -28.88 -17.05 35.37
N THR A 10 -29.40 -16.10 34.58
CA THR A 10 -29.02 -15.93 33.16
C THR A 10 -27.67 -15.22 33.07
N LEU A 11 -26.63 -15.98 32.77
CA LEU A 11 -25.27 -15.46 32.50
C LEU A 11 -25.27 -14.82 31.10
N LEU A 12 -25.32 -13.48 31.07
CA LEU A 12 -25.19 -12.70 29.81
C LEU A 12 -23.70 -12.65 29.44
N VAL A 13 -23.30 -13.52 28.50
CA VAL A 13 -21.95 -13.47 27.92
C VAL A 13 -21.95 -12.31 26.90
N ALA A 14 -21.35 -11.18 27.27
CA ALA A 14 -21.09 -10.09 26.37
C ALA A 14 -19.91 -10.48 25.46
N CYS A 15 -20.21 -10.91 24.22
CA CYS A 15 -19.20 -11.01 23.16
C CYS A 15 -18.71 -9.61 22.82
N LEU A 16 -17.52 -9.22 23.32
CA LEU A 16 -16.78 -8.10 22.78
C LEU A 16 -16.29 -8.49 21.39
N SER A 17 -17.04 -8.10 20.37
CA SER A 17 -16.56 -8.15 18.99
C SER A 17 -15.43 -7.13 18.86
N LEU A 18 -14.16 -7.58 18.82
CA LEU A 18 -13.05 -6.76 18.34
C LEU A 18 -13.33 -6.50 16.84
N THR A 19 -13.92 -5.35 16.54
CA THR A 19 -13.98 -4.88 15.16
C THR A 19 -12.56 -4.50 14.75
N ALA A 20 -11.90 -5.35 13.96
CA ALA A 20 -10.70 -4.96 13.24
C ALA A 20 -11.05 -3.70 12.43
N ARG A 21 -10.29 -2.62 12.66
CA ARG A 21 -10.47 -1.41 11.86
C ARG A 21 -9.98 -1.72 10.46
N ALA A 22 -10.89 -1.61 9.49
CA ALA A 22 -10.53 -1.66 8.09
C ALA A 22 -9.50 -0.56 7.80
N THR A 23 -8.44 -0.89 7.06
CA THR A 23 -7.47 0.09 6.59
C THR A 23 -8.15 0.98 5.54
N ASP A 24 -8.07 2.29 5.70
CA ASP A 24 -8.56 3.22 4.68
C ASP A 24 -7.59 3.22 3.50
N PHE A 25 -8.03 2.66 2.37
CA PHE A 25 -7.31 2.74 1.10
C PHE A 25 -7.85 3.91 0.29
N THR A 26 -6.94 4.73 -0.24
CA THR A 26 -7.29 5.81 -1.16
C THR A 26 -7.21 5.33 -2.61
N GLN A 27 -7.83 6.05 -3.52
CA GLN A 27 -7.78 5.75 -4.95
C GLN A 27 -7.32 7.01 -5.71
N PRO A 28 -5.99 7.31 -5.68
CA PRO A 28 -5.44 8.52 -6.28
C PRO A 28 -5.57 8.56 -7.80
N LYS A 29 -5.75 7.40 -8.42
CA LYS A 29 -6.07 7.21 -9.85
C LYS A 29 -7.07 6.07 -9.99
N ALA A 30 -7.88 6.10 -11.04
CA ALA A 30 -8.79 5.00 -11.35
C ALA A 30 -8.02 3.67 -11.44
N GLY A 31 -8.53 2.63 -10.79
CA GLY A 31 -7.93 1.29 -10.76
C GLY A 31 -6.68 1.15 -9.88
N LEU A 32 -6.26 2.19 -9.15
CA LEU A 32 -5.11 2.14 -8.25
C LEU A 32 -5.54 2.43 -6.81
N HIS A 33 -5.59 1.40 -5.99
CA HIS A 33 -5.83 1.52 -4.55
C HIS A 33 -4.48 1.62 -3.83
N THR A 34 -4.35 2.58 -2.91
CA THR A 34 -3.09 2.83 -2.18
C THR A 34 -3.33 2.94 -0.69
N GLY A 35 -2.35 2.47 0.11
CA GLY A 35 -2.49 2.56 1.56
C GLY A 35 -1.41 1.84 2.36
N GLY A 36 -1.77 1.57 3.62
CA GLY A 36 -0.96 0.80 4.55
C GLY A 36 -1.10 -0.72 4.36
N GLN A 37 -0.59 -1.47 5.33
CA GLN A 37 -0.68 -2.93 5.35
C GLN A 37 -2.15 -3.36 5.36
N PRO A 38 -2.63 -4.13 4.37
CA PRO A 38 -3.97 -4.69 4.37
C PRO A 38 -4.12 -5.78 5.44
N SER A 39 -5.30 -5.89 6.03
CA SER A 39 -5.73 -7.08 6.76
C SER A 39 -6.21 -8.17 5.79
N LEU A 40 -6.45 -9.38 6.28
CA LEU A 40 -7.07 -10.46 5.49
C LEU A 40 -8.47 -10.06 4.98
N GLU A 41 -9.24 -9.34 5.79
CA GLU A 41 -10.56 -8.83 5.44
C GLU A 41 -10.46 -7.73 4.36
N ASP A 42 -9.44 -6.85 4.46
CA ASP A 42 -9.18 -5.83 3.44
C ASP A 42 -8.86 -6.46 2.09
N LEU A 43 -8.01 -7.49 2.06
CA LEU A 43 -7.68 -8.20 0.81
C LEU A 43 -8.92 -8.83 0.17
N ALA A 44 -9.77 -9.50 0.95
CA ALA A 44 -11.00 -10.09 0.44
C ALA A 44 -11.99 -9.02 -0.07
N ARG A 45 -12.10 -7.90 0.64
CA ARG A 45 -12.93 -6.76 0.23
C ARG A 45 -12.43 -6.13 -1.07
N LEU A 46 -11.12 -5.88 -1.19
CA LEU A 46 -10.52 -5.29 -2.39
C LEU A 46 -10.63 -6.22 -3.60
N GLU A 47 -10.45 -7.53 -3.41
CA GLU A 47 -10.69 -8.52 -4.46
C GLU A 47 -12.14 -8.44 -4.99
N SER A 48 -13.12 -8.37 -4.10
CA SER A 48 -14.54 -8.24 -4.47
C SER A 48 -14.85 -6.91 -5.20
N GLN A 49 -14.02 -5.89 -5.01
CA GLN A 49 -14.08 -4.60 -5.70
C GLN A 49 -13.37 -4.58 -7.05
N GLY A 50 -12.72 -5.68 -7.45
CA GLY A 50 -12.07 -5.80 -8.75
C GLY A 50 -10.54 -5.76 -8.72
N VAL A 51 -9.91 -5.64 -7.56
CA VAL A 51 -8.44 -5.71 -7.45
C VAL A 51 -7.97 -7.11 -7.91
N ARG A 52 -6.97 -7.13 -8.79
CA ARG A 52 -6.40 -8.36 -9.36
C ARG A 52 -4.92 -8.52 -9.05
N THR A 53 -4.25 -7.47 -8.62
CA THR A 53 -2.83 -7.49 -8.27
C THR A 53 -2.58 -6.76 -6.96
N VAL A 54 -1.76 -7.35 -6.10
CA VAL A 54 -1.19 -6.73 -4.91
C VAL A 54 0.29 -6.44 -5.17
N ILE A 55 0.70 -5.18 -5.08
CA ILE A 55 2.11 -4.76 -5.11
C ILE A 55 2.49 -4.33 -3.70
N ASP A 56 3.43 -5.05 -3.10
CA ASP A 56 3.91 -4.83 -1.74
C ASP A 56 5.31 -4.19 -1.77
N LEU A 57 5.41 -2.97 -1.24
CA LEU A 57 6.68 -2.24 -1.13
C LEU A 57 7.43 -2.54 0.17
N ARG A 58 6.94 -3.41 1.01
CA ARG A 58 7.58 -3.70 2.29
C ARG A 58 8.82 -4.55 2.11
N GLY A 59 9.84 -4.28 2.93
CA GLY A 59 11.04 -5.09 2.99
C GLY A 59 10.75 -6.53 3.41
N ALA A 60 11.62 -7.47 3.03
CA ALA A 60 11.44 -8.90 3.32
C ALA A 60 11.40 -9.21 4.83
N GLN A 61 12.04 -8.38 5.65
CA GLN A 61 12.12 -8.55 7.10
C GLN A 61 10.97 -7.86 7.87
N GLU A 62 10.12 -7.11 7.19
CA GLU A 62 8.97 -6.48 7.83
C GLU A 62 7.88 -7.53 8.10
N ASP A 63 7.49 -7.69 9.37
CA ASP A 63 6.44 -8.63 9.76
C ASP A 63 5.07 -8.18 9.19
N ARG A 64 4.43 -9.06 8.45
CA ARG A 64 3.10 -8.85 7.85
C ARG A 64 1.97 -9.47 8.69
N GLY A 65 2.31 -10.25 9.72
CA GLY A 65 1.35 -10.97 10.55
C GLY A 65 0.72 -12.18 9.84
N TYR A 66 0.93 -12.34 8.53
CA TYR A 66 0.42 -13.46 7.72
C TYR A 66 1.23 -13.61 6.43
N ASP A 67 1.10 -14.75 5.73
CA ASP A 67 1.69 -14.96 4.40
C ASP A 67 0.86 -14.21 3.33
N ALA A 68 1.28 -12.98 3.04
CA ALA A 68 0.57 -12.10 2.11
C ALA A 68 0.52 -12.66 0.68
N ALA A 69 1.59 -13.34 0.24
CA ALA A 69 1.65 -13.94 -1.09
C ALA A 69 0.72 -15.16 -1.21
N ALA A 70 0.65 -16.00 -0.17
CA ALA A 70 -0.28 -17.13 -0.14
C ALA A 70 -1.73 -16.65 -0.11
N GLU A 71 -2.03 -15.62 0.68
CA GLU A 71 -3.38 -15.09 0.79
C GLU A 71 -3.85 -14.41 -0.51
N ALA A 72 -3.00 -13.60 -1.16
CA ALA A 72 -3.32 -13.03 -2.47
C ALA A 72 -3.66 -14.13 -3.49
N ARG A 73 -2.83 -15.18 -3.56
CA ARG A 73 -3.08 -16.33 -4.45
C ARG A 73 -4.38 -17.04 -4.10
N ARG A 74 -4.68 -17.25 -2.82
CA ARG A 74 -5.94 -17.88 -2.36
C ARG A 74 -7.17 -17.13 -2.85
N LEU A 75 -7.06 -15.79 -2.92
CA LEU A 75 -8.09 -14.90 -3.44
C LEU A 75 -8.06 -14.73 -4.97
N GLY A 76 -7.16 -15.42 -5.69
CA GLY A 76 -7.05 -15.31 -7.15
C GLY A 76 -6.34 -14.04 -7.63
N MET A 77 -5.65 -13.32 -6.74
CA MET A 77 -4.86 -12.13 -7.07
C MET A 77 -3.39 -12.49 -7.33
N ALA A 78 -2.75 -11.77 -8.24
CA ALA A 78 -1.30 -11.77 -8.35
C ALA A 78 -0.66 -11.04 -7.16
N TYR A 79 0.56 -11.46 -6.78
CA TYR A 79 1.34 -10.79 -5.74
C TYR A 79 2.73 -10.48 -6.28
N VAL A 80 3.13 -9.21 -6.19
CA VAL A 80 4.43 -8.71 -6.63
C VAL A 80 5.08 -7.95 -5.48
N ALA A 81 6.33 -8.27 -5.16
CA ALA A 81 7.11 -7.54 -4.17
C ALA A 81 8.12 -6.62 -4.87
N LEU A 82 8.16 -5.35 -4.46
CA LEU A 82 9.19 -4.38 -4.80
C LEU A 82 9.73 -3.78 -3.49
N PRO A 83 10.73 -4.39 -2.84
CA PRO A 83 11.17 -3.98 -1.52
C PRO A 83 11.76 -2.56 -1.52
N ILE A 84 11.14 -1.68 -0.74
CA ILE A 84 11.56 -0.31 -0.46
C ILE A 84 11.70 -0.19 1.05
N THR A 85 12.93 -0.25 1.57
CA THR A 85 13.17 -0.41 3.02
C THR A 85 13.20 0.91 3.77
N GLY A 86 13.53 2.01 3.08
CA GLY A 86 13.63 3.32 3.73
C GLY A 86 13.77 4.49 2.77
N LYS A 87 14.18 5.62 3.31
CA LYS A 87 14.34 6.88 2.56
C LYS A 87 15.37 6.79 1.43
N ASP A 88 16.40 5.95 1.60
CA ASP A 88 17.48 5.82 0.64
C ASP A 88 17.03 5.05 -0.62
N ASP A 89 15.96 4.27 -0.51
CA ASP A 89 15.32 3.58 -1.63
C ASP A 89 14.31 4.47 -2.40
N ILE A 90 14.04 5.69 -1.91
CA ILE A 90 13.23 6.66 -2.66
C ILE A 90 14.11 7.27 -3.75
N THR A 91 14.26 6.56 -4.86
CA THR A 91 15.16 6.89 -5.97
C THR A 91 14.41 6.93 -7.30
N PRO A 92 14.93 7.67 -8.32
CA PRO A 92 14.38 7.62 -9.69
C PRO A 92 14.30 6.20 -10.24
N ALA A 93 15.31 5.36 -9.97
CA ALA A 93 15.33 3.97 -10.44
C ALA A 93 14.16 3.15 -9.87
N ASN A 94 13.92 3.23 -8.56
CA ASN A 94 12.81 2.52 -7.92
C ASN A 94 11.44 3.10 -8.31
N ALA A 95 11.36 4.41 -8.55
CA ALA A 95 10.14 5.03 -9.07
C ALA A 95 9.81 4.53 -10.49
N ARG A 96 10.80 4.44 -11.38
CA ARG A 96 10.63 3.84 -12.72
C ARG A 96 10.26 2.36 -12.64
N ALA A 97 10.94 1.57 -11.80
CA ALA A 97 10.60 0.16 -11.61
C ALA A 97 9.14 -0.03 -11.16
N LEU A 98 8.65 0.82 -10.24
CA LEU A 98 7.26 0.80 -9.82
C LEU A 98 6.32 1.17 -10.97
N GLN A 99 6.65 2.19 -11.77
CA GLN A 99 5.85 2.57 -12.94
C GLN A 99 5.73 1.43 -13.95
N ASP A 100 6.84 0.73 -14.23
CA ASP A 100 6.86 -0.39 -15.16
C ASP A 100 6.02 -1.56 -14.62
N LEU A 101 6.11 -1.84 -13.32
CA LEU A 101 5.24 -2.82 -12.67
C LEU A 101 3.76 -2.43 -12.81
N LEU A 102 3.40 -1.18 -12.56
CA LEU A 102 2.02 -0.72 -12.68
C LEU A 102 1.51 -0.79 -14.12
N LYS A 103 2.33 -0.40 -15.11
CA LYS A 103 1.98 -0.48 -16.54
C LYS A 103 1.76 -1.91 -17.03
N ALA A 104 2.46 -2.88 -16.43
CA ALA A 104 2.35 -4.29 -16.80
C ALA A 104 1.10 -4.99 -16.25
N GLN A 105 0.39 -4.36 -15.29
CA GLN A 105 -0.78 -4.98 -14.68
C GLN A 105 -2.04 -4.82 -15.52
N GLN A 106 -2.91 -5.82 -15.42
CA GLN A 106 -4.27 -5.75 -15.97
C GLN A 106 -5.28 -5.77 -14.81
N GLY A 107 -6.28 -4.88 -14.88
CA GLY A 107 -7.26 -4.69 -13.81
C GLY A 107 -6.73 -3.82 -12.67
N ASP A 108 -7.52 -3.73 -11.62
CA ASP A 108 -7.23 -2.86 -10.49
C ASP A 108 -6.07 -3.42 -9.65
N VAL A 109 -5.27 -2.51 -9.11
CA VAL A 109 -4.06 -2.81 -8.32
C VAL A 109 -4.23 -2.27 -6.91
N LEU A 110 -3.88 -3.09 -5.90
CA LEU A 110 -3.53 -2.60 -4.57
C LEU A 110 -2.01 -2.38 -4.52
N LEU A 111 -1.59 -1.15 -4.30
CA LEU A 111 -0.21 -0.77 -4.03
C LEU A 111 -0.10 -0.34 -2.57
N HIS A 112 0.68 -1.07 -1.77
CA HIS A 112 0.78 -0.78 -0.35
C HIS A 112 2.20 -0.86 0.21
N CYS A 113 2.39 -0.28 1.38
CA CYS A 113 3.55 -0.50 2.25
C CYS A 113 3.06 -0.67 3.70
N ALA A 114 3.82 -0.27 4.71
CA ALA A 114 3.34 -0.33 6.11
C ALA A 114 2.24 0.71 6.40
N SER A 115 2.35 1.94 5.85
CA SER A 115 1.47 3.08 6.16
C SER A 115 1.05 3.93 4.96
N GLY A 116 1.42 3.56 3.73
CA GLY A 116 1.18 4.36 2.53
C GLY A 116 2.29 5.36 2.18
N ASN A 117 3.15 5.71 3.13
CA ASN A 117 4.13 6.80 2.95
C ASN A 117 5.16 6.54 1.83
N ARG A 118 5.73 5.33 1.74
CA ARG A 118 6.63 4.90 0.64
C ARG A 118 5.91 4.85 -0.70
N VAL A 119 4.64 4.42 -0.69
CA VAL A 119 3.76 4.42 -1.87
C VAL A 119 3.64 5.82 -2.43
N GLY A 120 3.22 6.78 -1.61
CA GLY A 120 3.06 8.17 -2.03
C GLY A 120 4.36 8.80 -2.49
N ALA A 121 5.49 8.47 -1.83
CA ALA A 121 6.81 8.98 -2.21
C ALA A 121 7.24 8.54 -3.62
N LEU A 122 7.11 7.23 -3.93
CA LEU A 122 7.48 6.72 -5.25
C LEU A 122 6.52 7.16 -6.35
N LEU A 123 5.22 7.28 -6.05
CA LEU A 123 4.24 7.78 -7.03
C LEU A 123 4.49 9.25 -7.36
N ALA A 124 4.81 10.09 -6.36
CA ALA A 124 5.18 11.49 -6.59
C ALA A 124 6.45 11.59 -7.44
N LEU A 125 7.50 10.87 -7.07
CA LEU A 125 8.77 10.89 -7.80
C LEU A 125 8.57 10.40 -9.25
N GLY A 126 7.85 9.29 -9.44
CA GLY A 126 7.55 8.75 -10.76
C GLY A 126 6.75 9.71 -11.64
N ALA A 127 5.72 10.36 -11.10
CA ALA A 127 4.93 11.33 -11.85
C ALA A 127 5.78 12.52 -12.33
N ALA A 128 6.68 13.02 -11.49
CA ALA A 128 7.59 14.09 -11.89
C ALA A 128 8.59 13.65 -12.98
N LEU A 129 9.09 12.41 -12.90
CA LEU A 129 9.95 11.83 -13.95
C LEU A 129 9.21 11.68 -15.31
N ASP A 130 7.89 11.55 -15.29
CA ASP A 130 7.04 11.55 -16.50
C ASP A 130 6.64 12.98 -16.94
N GLY A 131 7.22 14.02 -16.35
CA GLY A 131 6.99 15.41 -16.75
C GLY A 131 5.82 16.12 -16.05
N THR A 132 5.19 15.49 -15.06
CA THR A 132 4.20 16.17 -14.20
C THR A 132 4.89 17.28 -13.40
N SER A 133 4.21 18.43 -13.23
CA SER A 133 4.75 19.51 -12.42
C SER A 133 5.08 19.02 -11.00
N ARG A 134 6.08 19.63 -10.36
CA ARG A 134 6.46 19.27 -8.99
C ARG A 134 5.28 19.36 -8.00
N GLU A 135 4.45 20.39 -8.16
CA GLU A 135 3.28 20.61 -7.30
C GLU A 135 2.23 19.51 -7.48
N ASP A 136 1.89 19.17 -8.72
CA ASP A 136 0.92 18.12 -9.03
C ASP A 136 1.44 16.74 -8.63
N ALA A 137 2.75 16.50 -8.82
CA ALA A 137 3.40 15.26 -8.39
C ALA A 137 3.32 15.08 -6.87
N LEU A 138 3.61 16.11 -6.08
CA LEU A 138 3.46 16.08 -4.63
C LEU A 138 2.00 15.93 -4.20
N THR A 139 1.07 16.57 -4.92
CA THR A 139 -0.37 16.43 -4.68
C THR A 139 -0.83 14.99 -4.90
N LEU A 140 -0.39 14.34 -5.98
CA LEU A 140 -0.62 12.92 -6.21
C LEU A 140 -0.04 12.05 -5.08
N GLY A 141 1.20 12.34 -4.68
CA GLY A 141 1.85 11.61 -3.59
C GLY A 141 1.08 11.69 -2.28
N ARG A 142 0.63 12.90 -1.89
CA ARG A 142 -0.18 13.10 -0.67
C ARG A 142 -1.51 12.35 -0.75
N ALA A 143 -2.19 12.40 -1.89
CA ALA A 143 -3.41 11.63 -2.12
C ALA A 143 -3.18 10.11 -2.01
N ALA A 144 -1.97 9.63 -2.28
CA ALA A 144 -1.56 8.23 -2.20
C ALA A 144 -0.96 7.84 -0.84
N GLY A 145 -0.87 8.76 0.13
CA GLY A 145 -0.39 8.48 1.48
C GLY A 145 1.01 9.01 1.82
N LEU A 146 1.60 9.91 0.99
CA LEU A 146 2.85 10.60 1.31
C LEU A 146 2.68 11.48 2.56
N THR A 147 3.58 11.32 3.50
CA THR A 147 3.62 12.09 4.76
C THR A 147 5.07 12.46 5.11
N SER A 148 5.71 11.74 6.02
CA SER A 148 7.06 12.06 6.53
C SER A 148 8.19 11.92 5.50
N LEU A 149 7.98 11.25 4.37
CA LEU A 149 8.95 11.16 3.27
C LEU A 149 8.86 12.33 2.27
N GLU A 150 7.92 13.26 2.44
CA GLU A 150 7.80 14.41 1.52
C GLU A 150 9.08 15.24 1.40
N PRO A 151 9.81 15.57 2.48
CA PRO A 151 11.09 16.27 2.35
C PRO A 151 12.11 15.52 1.49
N VAL A 152 12.14 14.18 1.57
CA VAL A 152 13.02 13.35 0.74
C VAL A 152 12.63 13.45 -0.73
N VAL A 153 11.34 13.37 -1.04
CA VAL A 153 10.85 13.54 -2.43
C VAL A 153 11.22 14.92 -2.96
N VAL A 154 11.00 15.97 -2.17
CA VAL A 154 11.34 17.36 -2.53
C VAL A 154 12.82 17.49 -2.84
N GLU A 155 13.71 16.88 -2.05
CA GLU A 155 15.15 16.85 -2.27
C GLU A 155 15.50 16.12 -3.58
N ARG A 156 14.92 14.94 -3.82
CA ARG A 156 15.14 14.18 -5.06
C ARG A 156 14.69 14.93 -6.30
N LEU A 157 13.55 15.62 -6.23
CA LEU A 157 13.04 16.45 -7.34
C LEU A 157 13.86 17.73 -7.59
N ALA A 158 14.68 18.16 -6.64
CA ALA A 158 15.59 19.30 -6.80
C ALA A 158 16.96 18.88 -7.34
N ALA A 159 17.35 17.61 -7.19
CA ALA A 159 18.63 17.12 -7.69
C ALA A 159 18.61 17.03 -9.23
N PRO A 160 19.66 17.46 -9.95
CA PRO A 160 19.75 17.23 -11.38
C PRO A 160 19.78 15.73 -11.64
N GLU A 161 19.08 15.29 -12.71
CA GLU A 161 19.15 13.90 -13.18
C GLU A 161 20.63 13.52 -13.40
N PRO A 162 21.07 12.33 -12.96
CA PRO A 162 22.37 11.83 -13.33
C PRO A 162 22.42 11.77 -14.86
N THR A 163 23.19 12.63 -15.48
CA THR A 163 23.48 12.53 -16.91
C THR A 163 24.06 11.15 -17.15
N GLU A 164 23.34 10.28 -17.85
CA GLU A 164 23.91 9.05 -18.40
C GLU A 164 25.16 9.46 -19.17
N ARG A 165 26.31 9.11 -18.63
CA ARG A 165 27.54 9.23 -19.40
C ARG A 165 27.43 8.24 -20.56
N THR A 166 27.08 8.74 -21.73
CA THR A 166 27.24 8.02 -22.98
C THR A 166 28.74 7.71 -23.07
N THR A 167 29.11 6.51 -22.66
CA THR A 167 30.40 5.95 -23.04
C THR A 167 30.30 5.64 -24.53
N GLY A 168 30.55 6.68 -25.33
CA GLY A 168 30.89 6.49 -26.74
C GLY A 168 32.32 5.97 -26.77
N ASP A 169 32.50 4.79 -27.30
CA ASP A 169 33.69 4.39 -28.01
C ASP A 169 33.33 3.30 -29.01
#